data_47dd53bb29b928ffc1edfa1ce9122650
#
_entry.id   47dd53bb29b928ffc1edfa1ce9122650
#
_cell.length_a   1.000
_cell.length_b   1.000
_cell.length_c   1.000
_cell.angle_alpha   90.00
_cell.angle_beta   90.00
_cell.angle_gamma   90.00
#
_symmetry.space_group_name_H-M   'P 1'
#
loop_
_entity.id
_entity.type
_entity.pdbx_description
1 polymer ?
#
loop_
_entity_poly.entity_id
_entity_poly.type
_entity_poly.pdbx_seq_one_letter_code
_entity_poly.pdbx_strand_id
1 'polypeptide(L)'
;MENKTKKFHLASVILSVICVVFVVEAAAPVASIGNSQYFWWIFMMLLFLLPYGMIAAELGTTYVGDGGLYDWVNTAYPTTKWGARVAWYYWINFPLWMASLAVICPRLLGTMFGWNPSPFVSLLIELAFIWIVTIVAFFPVCDSIWILNLSAAVKVVLALAVGGLGVWYVTRHGFANAGGFVTYLPSFRPASLSYISVIIFNFLGFEVVCTYADNMTKPKRQIPQAIVAGGIAIAVIYLFSAFGIGAAVPTDRINTDTGLIDAVSLITGRTGGFLVGLVAFLFLITLFGNMISWSMGVNSTAAYAADRGDMPRAFSLRWEKNGMPIGAALTSGIVASVVCLAGVLMEVLAPESSLFWSFFALNLVMLLLSYIPVFPAFLRLRKTDPERERPFRVPGGQKTAAWIAYVPMVLTILSVFFTAIPLSFDRETLASFLPITIGSILAVVIGEILIRLRAGRASAKETD
;
A
#
# COMPACT_ATOMS: atom_id res chain seq x y z
N MET A 1 -13.16 36.56 -5.34
CA MET A 1 -12.78 35.78 -6.53
C MET A 1 -13.00 34.34 -6.18
N GLU A 2 -14.08 33.73 -6.66
CA GLU A 2 -14.33 32.29 -6.50
C GLU A 2 -13.23 31.52 -7.20
N ASN A 3 -12.41 30.86 -6.42
CA ASN A 3 -11.39 29.93 -6.94
C ASN A 3 -12.15 28.79 -7.61
N LYS A 4 -12.29 28.79 -8.94
CA LYS A 4 -12.82 27.67 -9.71
C LYS A 4 -11.90 26.49 -9.51
N THR A 5 -12.11 25.73 -8.45
CA THR A 5 -11.46 24.42 -8.24
C THR A 5 -11.74 23.57 -9.47
N LYS A 6 -10.68 23.21 -10.21
CA LYS A 6 -10.79 22.35 -11.38
C LYS A 6 -11.39 21.02 -10.94
N LYS A 7 -12.64 20.76 -11.32
CA LYS A 7 -13.33 19.51 -10.98
C LYS A 7 -12.72 18.34 -11.75
N PHE A 8 -12.50 17.23 -11.07
CA PHE A 8 -11.98 16.00 -11.68
C PHE A 8 -13.01 15.35 -12.61
N HIS A 9 -12.60 15.06 -13.83
CA HIS A 9 -13.33 14.21 -14.78
C HIS A 9 -13.02 12.72 -14.51
N LEU A 10 -13.87 11.82 -15.02
CA LEU A 10 -13.72 10.38 -14.80
C LEU A 10 -12.32 9.85 -15.14
N ALA A 11 -11.73 10.29 -16.26
CA ALA A 11 -10.39 9.87 -16.64
C ALA A 11 -9.32 10.26 -15.59
N SER A 12 -9.40 11.47 -15.04
CA SER A 12 -8.50 11.93 -13.97
C SER A 12 -8.69 11.11 -12.68
N VAL A 13 -9.92 10.73 -12.38
CA VAL A 13 -10.22 9.88 -11.22
C VAL A 13 -9.64 8.48 -11.41
N ILE A 14 -9.77 7.87 -12.60
CA ILE A 14 -9.17 6.56 -12.92
C ILE A 14 -7.63 6.64 -12.84
N LEU A 15 -7.01 7.69 -13.38
CA LEU A 15 -5.56 7.88 -13.27
C LEU A 15 -5.11 8.06 -11.82
N SER A 16 -5.89 8.76 -11.00
CA SER A 16 -5.61 8.89 -9.56
C SER A 16 -5.69 7.53 -8.85
N VAL A 17 -6.67 6.68 -9.19
CA VAL A 17 -6.75 5.29 -8.70
C VAL A 17 -5.48 4.53 -9.07
N ILE A 18 -5.08 4.56 -10.34
CA ILE A 18 -3.87 3.87 -10.80
C ILE A 18 -2.63 4.41 -10.06
N CYS A 19 -2.55 5.72 -9.86
CA CYS A 19 -1.43 6.33 -9.14
C CYS A 19 -1.31 5.84 -7.71
N VAL A 20 -2.42 5.77 -6.99
CA VAL A 20 -2.47 5.41 -5.56
C VAL A 20 -2.28 3.91 -5.37
N VAL A 21 -3.00 3.10 -6.14
CA VAL A 21 -3.09 1.64 -5.93
C VAL A 21 -1.96 0.87 -6.60
N PHE A 22 -1.53 1.31 -7.81
CA PHE A 22 -0.48 0.59 -8.52
C PHE A 22 0.91 0.88 -7.95
N VAL A 23 1.56 -0.18 -7.45
CA VAL A 23 2.84 -0.16 -6.73
C VAL A 23 3.86 -1.03 -7.48
N VAL A 24 4.82 -0.41 -8.16
CA VAL A 24 5.77 -1.12 -9.06
C VAL A 24 6.67 -2.07 -8.29
N GLU A 25 7.12 -1.66 -7.10
CA GLU A 25 8.01 -2.43 -6.22
C GLU A 25 7.38 -3.73 -5.72
N ALA A 26 6.05 -3.83 -5.71
CA ALA A 26 5.34 -5.02 -5.28
C ALA A 26 5.31 -6.15 -6.34
N ALA A 27 5.73 -5.89 -7.57
CA ALA A 27 5.71 -6.90 -8.63
C ALA A 27 6.76 -8.01 -8.41
N ALA A 28 7.97 -7.68 -7.94
CA ALA A 28 9.04 -8.64 -7.74
C ALA A 28 8.75 -9.67 -6.63
N PRO A 29 8.28 -9.28 -5.42
CA PRO A 29 7.87 -10.24 -4.38
C PRO A 29 6.82 -11.24 -4.88
N VAL A 30 5.85 -10.80 -5.68
CA VAL A 30 4.83 -11.70 -6.21
C VAL A 30 5.39 -12.60 -7.32
N ALA A 31 6.28 -12.09 -8.18
CA ALA A 31 6.94 -12.90 -9.20
C ALA A 31 7.78 -14.06 -8.60
N SER A 32 8.28 -13.90 -7.38
CA SER A 32 9.03 -14.96 -6.67
C SER A 32 8.18 -16.17 -6.27
N ILE A 33 6.83 -16.08 -6.34
CA ILE A 33 5.92 -17.24 -6.19
C ILE A 33 6.05 -18.20 -7.40
N GLY A 34 6.63 -17.76 -8.50
CA GLY A 34 6.72 -18.50 -9.75
C GLY A 34 5.41 -18.51 -10.54
N ASN A 35 5.19 -19.53 -11.38
CA ASN A 35 4.01 -19.59 -12.25
C ASN A 35 2.67 -19.62 -11.49
N SER A 36 2.65 -20.08 -10.24
CA SER A 36 1.43 -20.09 -9.43
C SER A 36 0.93 -18.69 -9.08
N GLN A 37 1.75 -17.64 -9.25
CA GLN A 37 1.32 -16.25 -9.09
C GLN A 37 0.12 -15.89 -9.96
N TYR A 38 0.03 -16.41 -11.19
CA TYR A 38 -1.08 -16.10 -12.10
C TYR A 38 -2.42 -16.60 -11.57
N PHE A 39 -2.43 -17.79 -10.95
CA PHE A 39 -3.61 -18.28 -10.24
C PHE A 39 -3.99 -17.34 -9.10
N TRP A 40 -3.03 -16.96 -8.25
CA TRP A 40 -3.30 -16.12 -7.10
C TRP A 40 -3.76 -14.72 -7.47
N TRP A 41 -3.22 -14.11 -8.54
CA TRP A 41 -3.72 -12.83 -9.06
C TRP A 41 -5.18 -12.91 -9.47
N ILE A 42 -5.56 -13.90 -10.28
CA ILE A 42 -6.94 -14.07 -10.73
C ILE A 42 -7.87 -14.40 -9.56
N PHE A 43 -7.45 -15.31 -8.68
CA PHE A 43 -8.20 -15.69 -7.50
C PHE A 43 -8.49 -14.49 -6.58
N MET A 44 -7.47 -13.69 -6.26
CA MET A 44 -7.63 -12.52 -5.41
C MET A 44 -8.38 -11.38 -6.10
N MET A 45 -8.28 -11.25 -7.42
CA MET A 45 -9.10 -10.30 -8.17
C MET A 45 -10.60 -10.64 -8.03
N LEU A 46 -10.97 -11.91 -8.15
CA LEU A 46 -12.37 -12.35 -8.08
C LEU A 46 -12.93 -12.35 -6.65
N LEU A 47 -12.15 -12.82 -5.68
CA LEU A 47 -12.63 -13.05 -4.32
C LEU A 47 -12.26 -11.94 -3.32
N PHE A 48 -11.32 -11.07 -3.67
CA PHE A 48 -10.95 -9.94 -2.84
C PHE A 48 -11.26 -8.60 -3.52
N LEU A 49 -10.63 -8.29 -4.68
CA LEU A 49 -10.75 -6.97 -5.31
C LEU A 49 -12.21 -6.62 -5.64
N LEU A 50 -12.94 -7.50 -6.33
CA LEU A 50 -14.32 -7.20 -6.74
C LEU A 50 -15.26 -7.03 -5.53
N PRO A 51 -15.28 -7.95 -4.54
CA PRO A 51 -16.09 -7.76 -3.34
C PRO A 51 -15.70 -6.50 -2.53
N TYR A 52 -14.41 -6.30 -2.27
CA TYR A 52 -13.93 -5.13 -1.55
C TYR A 52 -14.25 -3.82 -2.30
N GLY A 53 -14.02 -3.79 -3.62
CA GLY A 53 -14.33 -2.62 -4.44
C GLY A 53 -15.81 -2.25 -4.41
N MET A 54 -16.72 -3.23 -4.37
CA MET A 54 -18.16 -2.98 -4.20
C MET A 54 -18.48 -2.41 -2.81
N ILE A 55 -17.83 -2.90 -1.75
CA ILE A 55 -17.99 -2.37 -0.38
C ILE A 55 -17.48 -0.93 -0.33
N ALA A 56 -16.28 -0.66 -0.83
CA ALA A 56 -15.67 0.66 -0.86
C ALA A 56 -16.53 1.65 -1.66
N ALA A 57 -17.10 1.22 -2.81
CA ALA A 57 -18.00 2.03 -3.60
C ALA A 57 -19.30 2.38 -2.85
N GLU A 58 -19.91 1.42 -2.13
CA GLU A 58 -21.11 1.69 -1.35
C GLU A 58 -20.83 2.60 -0.15
N LEU A 59 -19.82 2.28 0.64
CA LEU A 59 -19.47 3.08 1.82
C LEU A 59 -18.98 4.47 1.43
N GLY A 60 -18.10 4.60 0.43
CA GLY A 60 -17.55 5.88 -0.01
C GLY A 60 -18.56 6.81 -0.67
N THR A 61 -19.64 6.28 -1.28
CA THR A 61 -20.73 7.10 -1.81
C THR A 61 -21.82 7.42 -0.78
N THR A 62 -21.95 6.62 0.27
CA THR A 62 -22.97 6.76 1.30
C THR A 62 -22.49 7.58 2.49
N TYR A 63 -21.26 7.34 2.92
CA TYR A 63 -20.62 8.00 4.06
C TYR A 63 -19.44 8.81 3.56
N VAL A 64 -19.75 9.89 2.83
CA VAL A 64 -18.74 10.82 2.29
C VAL A 64 -18.11 11.60 3.44
N GLY A 65 -16.78 11.65 3.52
CA GLY A 65 -16.04 12.37 4.55
C GLY A 65 -14.53 12.16 4.42
N ASP A 66 -13.76 13.03 5.07
CA ASP A 66 -12.30 13.05 5.00
C ASP A 66 -11.62 11.91 5.80
N GLY A 67 -12.38 11.21 6.63
CA GLY A 67 -11.88 10.14 7.50
C GLY A 67 -11.74 8.77 6.83
N GLY A 68 -12.31 8.57 5.64
CA GLY A 68 -12.22 7.29 4.91
C GLY A 68 -12.61 6.08 5.76
N LEU A 69 -11.70 5.09 5.85
CA LEU A 69 -11.91 3.87 6.65
C LEU A 69 -12.24 4.14 8.12
N TYR A 70 -11.60 5.16 8.70
CA TYR A 70 -11.86 5.57 10.08
C TYR A 70 -13.33 5.96 10.28
N ASP A 71 -13.87 6.82 9.40
CA ASP A 71 -15.27 7.28 9.52
C ASP A 71 -16.26 6.13 9.39
N TRP A 72 -16.06 5.22 8.45
CA TRP A 72 -16.94 4.08 8.24
C TRP A 72 -17.02 3.19 9.47
N VAL A 73 -15.85 2.87 10.06
CA VAL A 73 -15.79 2.00 11.24
C VAL A 73 -16.26 2.75 12.49
N ASN A 74 -15.92 4.02 12.66
CA ASN A 74 -16.37 4.81 13.80
C ASN A 74 -17.87 5.03 13.79
N THR A 75 -18.47 5.28 12.61
CA THR A 75 -19.93 5.38 12.45
C THR A 75 -20.62 4.05 12.74
N ALA A 76 -20.04 2.92 12.34
CA ALA A 76 -20.58 1.61 12.64
C ALA A 76 -20.49 1.24 14.12
N TYR A 77 -19.45 1.69 14.82
CA TYR A 77 -19.12 1.31 16.19
C TYR A 77 -18.79 2.53 17.08
N PRO A 78 -19.72 3.50 17.25
CA PRO A 78 -19.42 4.80 17.88
C PRO A 78 -19.08 4.69 19.39
N THR A 79 -19.54 3.64 20.07
CA THR A 79 -19.30 3.41 21.50
C THR A 79 -18.00 2.63 21.78
N THR A 80 -17.28 2.22 20.74
CA THR A 80 -16.05 1.42 20.86
C THR A 80 -14.86 2.23 20.34
N LYS A 81 -13.65 1.76 20.61
CA LYS A 81 -12.43 2.38 20.07
C LYS A 81 -11.95 1.73 18.76
N TRP A 82 -12.84 1.05 18.00
CA TRP A 82 -12.46 0.45 16.73
C TRP A 82 -12.07 1.49 15.68
N GLY A 83 -12.76 2.64 15.63
CA GLY A 83 -12.34 3.75 14.76
C GLY A 83 -10.91 4.21 15.04
N ALA A 84 -10.58 4.44 16.32
CA ALA A 84 -9.24 4.83 16.74
C ALA A 84 -8.17 3.79 16.34
N ARG A 85 -8.46 2.47 16.49
CA ARG A 85 -7.56 1.40 16.06
C ARG A 85 -7.34 1.41 14.55
N VAL A 86 -8.41 1.57 13.77
CA VAL A 86 -8.31 1.69 12.31
C VAL A 86 -7.44 2.89 11.93
N ALA A 87 -7.67 4.06 12.52
CA ALA A 87 -6.87 5.26 12.26
C ALA A 87 -5.40 5.04 12.59
N TRP A 88 -5.09 4.37 13.71
CA TRP A 88 -3.74 4.04 14.10
C TRP A 88 -3.06 3.06 13.14
N TYR A 89 -3.71 1.94 12.81
CA TYR A 89 -3.14 0.94 11.90
C TYR A 89 -2.97 1.50 10.50
N TYR A 90 -3.93 2.29 10.03
CA TYR A 90 -3.89 2.95 8.73
C TYR A 90 -2.81 4.03 8.66
N TRP A 91 -2.49 4.71 9.77
CA TRP A 91 -1.41 5.68 9.80
C TRP A 91 -0.04 5.03 9.95
N ILE A 92 0.13 4.09 10.90
CA ILE A 92 1.46 3.51 11.19
C ILE A 92 2.02 2.69 10.02
N ASN A 93 1.16 2.15 9.14
CA ASN A 93 1.63 1.47 7.95
C ASN A 93 2.47 2.39 7.06
N PHE A 94 2.12 3.66 6.96
CA PHE A 94 2.77 4.60 6.04
C PHE A 94 4.25 4.86 6.36
N PRO A 95 4.68 5.25 7.57
CA PRO A 95 6.09 5.39 7.88
C PRO A 95 6.88 4.08 7.75
N LEU A 96 6.27 2.92 8.01
CA LEU A 96 6.90 1.62 7.80
C LEU A 96 7.14 1.34 6.32
N TRP A 97 6.16 1.65 5.48
CA TRP A 97 6.30 1.53 4.03
C TRP A 97 7.33 2.53 3.49
N MET A 98 7.30 3.79 3.96
CA MET A 98 8.27 4.80 3.57
C MET A 98 9.71 4.38 3.91
N ALA A 99 9.94 3.74 5.06
CA ALA A 99 11.22 3.16 5.42
C ALA A 99 11.63 2.02 4.47
N SER A 100 10.71 1.11 4.10
CA SER A 100 11.03 0.04 3.16
C SER A 100 11.46 0.56 1.79
N LEU A 101 10.79 1.59 1.27
CA LEU A 101 11.16 2.20 -0.01
C LEU A 101 12.45 3.01 0.08
N ALA A 102 12.72 3.62 1.22
CA ALA A 102 13.98 4.34 1.45
C ALA A 102 15.19 3.42 1.27
N VAL A 103 15.13 2.18 1.78
CA VAL A 103 16.19 1.17 1.66
C VAL A 103 16.52 0.81 0.19
N ILE A 104 15.56 0.94 -0.72
CA ILE A 104 15.81 0.67 -2.15
C ILE A 104 16.58 1.82 -2.82
N CYS A 105 16.43 3.07 -2.36
CA CYS A 105 16.97 4.25 -3.03
C CYS A 105 18.49 4.22 -3.24
N PRO A 106 19.34 3.81 -2.26
CA PRO A 106 20.78 3.73 -2.46
C PRO A 106 21.17 2.78 -3.60
N ARG A 107 20.49 1.63 -3.73
CA ARG A 107 20.71 0.66 -4.80
C ARG A 107 20.33 1.21 -6.17
N LEU A 108 19.21 1.95 -6.25
CA LEU A 108 18.79 2.60 -7.50
C LEU A 108 19.82 3.63 -7.95
N LEU A 109 20.27 4.49 -7.06
CA LEU A 109 21.31 5.47 -7.34
C LEU A 109 22.64 4.80 -7.72
N GLY A 110 23.01 3.75 -7.01
CA GLY A 110 24.18 2.93 -7.35
C GLY A 110 24.12 2.36 -8.76
N THR A 111 22.96 1.85 -9.17
CA THR A 111 22.72 1.33 -10.52
C THR A 111 22.78 2.44 -11.59
N MET A 112 22.27 3.63 -11.29
CA MET A 112 22.28 4.77 -12.22
C MET A 112 23.68 5.29 -12.49
N PHE A 113 24.50 5.38 -11.45
CA PHE A 113 25.82 6.01 -11.51
C PHE A 113 26.99 5.04 -11.52
N GLY A 114 26.74 3.72 -11.50
CA GLY A 114 27.79 2.70 -11.43
C GLY A 114 28.59 2.77 -10.13
N TRP A 115 27.95 3.10 -9.02
CA TRP A 115 28.55 3.38 -7.73
C TRP A 115 27.98 2.49 -6.63
N ASN A 116 28.82 2.06 -5.67
CA ASN A 116 28.38 1.33 -4.49
C ASN A 116 28.48 2.24 -3.26
N PRO A 117 27.38 2.78 -2.73
CA PRO A 117 27.41 3.63 -1.55
C PRO A 117 27.86 2.84 -0.31
N SER A 118 28.66 3.47 0.54
CA SER A 118 28.98 2.90 1.85
C SER A 118 27.72 2.84 2.73
N PRO A 119 27.66 2.02 3.78
CA PRO A 119 26.49 1.91 4.67
C PRO A 119 26.07 3.28 5.26
N PHE A 120 27.03 4.12 5.63
CA PHE A 120 26.74 5.46 6.12
C PHE A 120 26.11 6.37 5.05
N VAL A 121 26.60 6.31 3.81
CA VAL A 121 26.04 7.09 2.70
C VAL A 121 24.66 6.55 2.32
N SER A 122 24.46 5.24 2.36
CA SER A 122 23.14 4.62 2.16
C SER A 122 22.13 5.16 3.15
N LEU A 123 22.46 5.18 4.44
CA LEU A 123 21.60 5.75 5.49
C LEU A 123 21.28 7.23 5.24
N LEU A 124 22.25 8.03 4.80
CA LEU A 124 21.99 9.44 4.45
C LEU A 124 21.04 9.59 3.28
N ILE A 125 21.14 8.74 2.27
CA ILE A 125 20.22 8.71 1.11
C ILE A 125 18.80 8.30 1.56
N GLU A 126 18.70 7.29 2.41
CA GLU A 126 17.42 6.84 2.99
C GLU A 126 16.73 7.94 3.77
N LEU A 127 17.47 8.61 4.67
CA LEU A 127 16.96 9.75 5.43
C LEU A 127 16.58 10.92 4.51
N ALA A 128 17.38 11.20 3.47
CA ALA A 128 17.05 12.24 2.50
C ALA A 128 15.74 11.94 1.78
N PHE A 129 15.52 10.68 1.35
CA PHE A 129 14.24 10.25 0.74
C PHE A 129 13.06 10.50 1.69
N ILE A 130 13.16 10.05 2.95
CA ILE A 130 12.12 10.22 3.96
C ILE A 130 11.78 11.69 4.19
N TRP A 131 12.80 12.54 4.35
CA TRP A 131 12.58 13.96 4.64
C TRP A 131 12.11 14.75 3.43
N ILE A 132 12.53 14.41 2.22
CA ILE A 132 11.97 15.02 1.00
C ILE A 132 10.46 14.72 0.90
N VAL A 133 10.04 13.47 1.07
CA VAL A 133 8.61 13.09 1.09
C VAL A 133 7.86 13.84 2.20
N THR A 134 8.44 13.90 3.40
CA THR A 134 7.85 14.58 4.56
C THR A 134 7.65 16.08 4.31
N ILE A 135 8.65 16.75 3.72
CA ILE A 135 8.59 18.19 3.41
C ILE A 135 7.55 18.46 2.30
N VAL A 136 7.51 17.61 1.27
CA VAL A 136 6.50 17.76 0.18
C VAL A 136 5.08 17.60 0.72
N ALA A 137 4.87 16.77 1.75
CA ALA A 137 3.57 16.61 2.39
C ALA A 137 3.06 17.87 3.14
N PHE A 138 3.89 18.92 3.31
CA PHE A 138 3.45 20.19 3.85
C PHE A 138 2.73 21.08 2.84
N PHE A 139 2.77 20.74 1.55
CA PHE A 139 2.15 21.49 0.47
C PHE A 139 0.84 20.85 0.01
N PRO A 140 -0.16 21.64 -0.43
CA PRO A 140 -1.45 21.12 -0.87
C PRO A 140 -1.34 20.18 -2.08
N VAL A 141 -2.27 19.21 -2.15
CA VAL A 141 -2.37 18.23 -3.27
C VAL A 141 -2.48 18.93 -4.63
N CYS A 142 -3.24 20.03 -4.71
CA CYS A 142 -3.44 20.78 -5.96
C CYS A 142 -2.12 21.33 -6.54
N ASP A 143 -1.15 21.63 -5.70
CA ASP A 143 0.17 22.11 -6.14
C ASP A 143 1.07 20.95 -6.61
N SER A 144 0.78 19.74 -6.13
CA SER A 144 1.57 18.52 -6.38
C SER A 144 0.93 17.57 -7.41
N ILE A 145 -0.24 17.91 -7.99
CA ILE A 145 -1.00 17.04 -8.89
C ILE A 145 -0.19 16.60 -10.13
N TRP A 146 0.72 17.45 -10.59
CA TRP A 146 1.59 17.12 -11.70
C TRP A 146 2.58 15.99 -11.36
N ILE A 147 3.05 15.92 -10.10
CA ILE A 147 3.91 14.83 -9.59
C ILE A 147 3.13 13.52 -9.62
N LEU A 148 1.87 13.55 -9.17
CA LEU A 148 1.00 12.37 -9.15
C LEU A 148 0.72 11.85 -10.57
N ASN A 149 0.40 12.77 -11.50
CA ASN A 149 0.15 12.40 -12.89
C ASN A 149 1.40 11.87 -13.60
N LEU A 150 2.56 12.50 -13.36
CA LEU A 150 3.84 12.03 -13.88
C LEU A 150 4.17 10.63 -13.32
N SER A 151 4.04 10.45 -12.02
CA SER A 151 4.29 9.15 -11.38
C SER A 151 3.35 8.07 -11.94
N ALA A 152 2.06 8.34 -12.10
CA ALA A 152 1.11 7.41 -12.70
C ALA A 152 1.51 7.01 -14.11
N ALA A 153 1.87 7.99 -14.96
CA ALA A 153 2.31 7.73 -16.32
C ALA A 153 3.60 6.88 -16.35
N VAL A 154 4.58 7.22 -15.52
CA VAL A 154 5.84 6.49 -15.41
C VAL A 154 5.61 5.06 -14.92
N LYS A 155 4.74 4.84 -13.93
CA LYS A 155 4.37 3.50 -13.44
C LYS A 155 3.81 2.62 -14.57
N VAL A 156 2.87 3.16 -15.34
CA VAL A 156 2.27 2.42 -16.48
C VAL A 156 3.33 2.12 -17.54
N VAL A 157 4.16 3.11 -17.89
CA VAL A 157 5.26 2.91 -18.86
C VAL A 157 6.24 1.83 -18.39
N LEU A 158 6.64 1.85 -17.12
CA LEU A 158 7.55 0.83 -16.57
C LEU A 158 6.93 -0.56 -16.62
N ALA A 159 5.67 -0.71 -16.20
CA ALA A 159 4.99 -2.00 -16.23
C ALA A 159 4.86 -2.55 -17.66
N LEU A 160 4.48 -1.69 -18.61
CA LEU A 160 4.40 -2.07 -20.03
C LEU A 160 5.78 -2.38 -20.61
N ALA A 161 6.81 -1.63 -20.24
CA ALA A 161 8.17 -1.88 -20.68
C ALA A 161 8.69 -3.23 -20.17
N VAL A 162 8.53 -3.52 -18.87
CA VAL A 162 8.96 -4.79 -18.28
C VAL A 162 8.19 -5.97 -18.87
N GLY A 163 6.87 -5.87 -18.99
CA GLY A 163 6.05 -6.89 -19.63
C GLY A 163 6.43 -7.11 -21.10
N GLY A 164 6.62 -6.02 -21.86
CA GLY A 164 7.03 -6.07 -23.27
C GLY A 164 8.43 -6.66 -23.47
N LEU A 165 9.38 -6.30 -22.60
CA LEU A 165 10.72 -6.91 -22.59
C LEU A 165 10.63 -8.41 -22.25
N GLY A 166 9.75 -8.82 -21.35
CA GLY A 166 9.49 -10.24 -21.06
C GLY A 166 8.98 -11.00 -22.29
N VAL A 167 8.00 -10.42 -23.02
CA VAL A 167 7.52 -11.00 -24.29
C VAL A 167 8.67 -11.14 -25.30
N TRP A 168 9.45 -10.08 -25.48
CA TRP A 168 10.61 -10.11 -26.36
C TRP A 168 11.63 -11.18 -25.96
N TYR A 169 11.91 -11.31 -24.66
CA TYR A 169 12.84 -12.33 -24.15
C TYR A 169 12.35 -13.74 -24.47
N VAL A 170 11.07 -14.03 -24.18
CA VAL A 170 10.45 -15.34 -24.41
C VAL A 170 10.51 -15.74 -25.88
N THR A 171 10.27 -14.82 -26.82
CA THR A 171 10.32 -15.12 -28.26
C THR A 171 11.70 -15.49 -28.75
N ARG A 172 12.76 -15.16 -27.98
CA ARG A 172 14.15 -15.44 -28.36
C ARG A 172 14.80 -16.57 -27.57
N HIS A 173 14.45 -16.69 -26.28
CA HIS A 173 15.15 -17.59 -25.36
C HIS A 173 14.24 -18.64 -24.73
N GLY A 174 12.91 -18.54 -24.95
CA GLY A 174 11.91 -19.31 -24.22
C GLY A 174 11.66 -18.78 -22.80
N PHE A 175 10.76 -19.43 -22.07
CA PHE A 175 10.45 -19.06 -20.69
C PHE A 175 11.55 -19.52 -19.73
N ALA A 176 12.02 -18.61 -18.86
CA ALA A 176 12.98 -18.94 -17.80
C ALA A 176 12.38 -19.94 -16.78
N ASN A 177 11.08 -19.80 -16.51
CA ASN A 177 10.32 -20.67 -15.61
C ASN A 177 9.38 -21.60 -16.40
N ALA A 178 9.86 -22.22 -17.48
CA ALA A 178 9.09 -23.18 -18.26
C ALA A 178 8.67 -24.37 -17.39
N GLY A 179 7.40 -24.73 -17.46
CA GLY A 179 6.85 -25.84 -16.69
C GLY A 179 5.52 -26.30 -17.24
N GLY A 180 5.13 -27.54 -16.89
CA GLY A 180 3.81 -28.06 -17.24
C GLY A 180 2.67 -27.31 -16.51
N PHE A 181 1.43 -27.60 -16.90
CA PHE A 181 0.22 -26.98 -16.32
C PHE A 181 0.18 -27.01 -14.79
N VAL A 182 0.75 -28.04 -14.17
CA VAL A 182 0.81 -28.19 -12.70
C VAL A 182 1.54 -27.04 -12.02
N THR A 183 2.53 -26.38 -12.67
CA THR A 183 3.25 -25.24 -12.08
C THR A 183 2.40 -23.98 -11.97
N TYR A 184 1.30 -23.88 -12.70
CA TYR A 184 0.33 -22.79 -12.65
C TYR A 184 -0.76 -22.99 -11.59
N LEU A 185 -0.85 -24.20 -10.99
CA LEU A 185 -1.79 -24.46 -9.90
C LEU A 185 -1.33 -23.73 -8.63
N PRO A 186 -2.27 -23.47 -7.68
CA PRO A 186 -1.93 -22.72 -6.46
C PRO A 186 -0.88 -23.45 -5.65
N SER A 187 0.19 -22.75 -5.30
CA SER A 187 1.19 -23.23 -4.37
C SER A 187 0.81 -22.85 -2.95
N PHE A 188 0.72 -23.83 -2.06
CA PHE A 188 0.46 -23.64 -0.63
C PHE A 188 1.73 -23.75 0.21
N ARG A 189 2.91 -23.59 -0.40
CA ARG A 189 4.19 -23.54 0.32
C ARG A 189 4.22 -22.29 1.22
N PRO A 190 4.80 -22.36 2.44
CA PRO A 190 4.88 -21.22 3.35
C PRO A 190 5.42 -19.95 2.70
N ALA A 191 6.50 -20.04 1.94
CA ALA A 191 7.07 -18.91 1.22
C ALA A 191 6.11 -18.28 0.20
N SER A 192 5.30 -19.09 -0.51
CA SER A 192 4.30 -18.58 -1.45
C SER A 192 3.15 -17.90 -0.73
N LEU A 193 2.72 -18.44 0.40
CA LEU A 193 1.58 -17.90 1.16
C LEU A 193 1.90 -16.54 1.79
N SER A 194 3.14 -16.29 2.22
CA SER A 194 3.54 -14.99 2.77
C SER A 194 3.44 -13.85 1.76
N TYR A 195 3.65 -14.13 0.47
CA TYR A 195 3.55 -13.12 -0.60
C TYR A 195 2.11 -12.87 -1.10
N ILE A 196 1.12 -13.68 -0.68
CA ILE A 196 -0.29 -13.44 -1.04
C ILE A 196 -0.78 -12.12 -0.46
N SER A 197 -0.30 -11.71 0.70
CA SER A 197 -0.60 -10.42 1.30
C SER A 197 -0.21 -9.24 0.39
N VAL A 198 0.86 -9.39 -0.40
CA VAL A 198 1.29 -8.39 -1.38
C VAL A 198 0.25 -8.24 -2.49
N ILE A 199 -0.37 -9.34 -2.94
CA ILE A 199 -1.44 -9.28 -3.96
C ILE A 199 -2.66 -8.54 -3.41
N ILE A 200 -3.05 -8.82 -2.16
CA ILE A 200 -4.15 -8.10 -1.50
C ILE A 200 -3.79 -6.62 -1.35
N PHE A 201 -2.59 -6.31 -0.88
CA PHE A 201 -2.10 -4.93 -0.77
C PHE A 201 -2.22 -4.17 -2.08
N ASN A 202 -1.87 -4.79 -3.19
CA ASN A 202 -1.95 -4.22 -4.53
C ASN A 202 -3.39 -3.97 -5.01
N PHE A 203 -4.38 -4.39 -4.24
CA PHE A 203 -5.81 -4.15 -4.47
C PHE A 203 -6.44 -3.25 -3.40
N LEU A 204 -5.63 -2.62 -2.54
CA LEU A 204 -6.09 -1.66 -1.53
C LEU A 204 -5.80 -0.22 -1.97
N GLY A 205 -6.42 0.75 -1.31
CA GLY A 205 -6.22 2.18 -1.58
C GLY A 205 -7.33 2.83 -2.42
N PHE A 206 -8.34 2.08 -2.88
CA PHE A 206 -9.46 2.65 -3.63
C PHE A 206 -10.28 3.67 -2.83
N GLU A 207 -10.31 3.54 -1.52
CA GLU A 207 -11.00 4.47 -0.63
C GLU A 207 -10.41 5.88 -0.67
N VAL A 208 -9.13 6.02 -1.00
CA VAL A 208 -8.49 7.34 -1.18
C VAL A 208 -9.21 8.15 -2.26
N VAL A 209 -9.79 7.49 -3.26
CA VAL A 209 -10.60 8.16 -4.29
C VAL A 209 -11.86 8.77 -3.68
N CYS A 210 -12.41 8.16 -2.64
CA CYS A 210 -13.61 8.67 -1.96
C CYS A 210 -13.32 9.98 -1.21
N THR A 211 -12.09 10.20 -0.75
CA THR A 211 -11.68 11.47 -0.09
C THR A 211 -11.63 12.66 -1.06
N TYR A 212 -11.63 12.41 -2.38
CA TYR A 212 -11.67 13.46 -3.40
C TYR A 212 -13.09 13.75 -3.92
N ALA A 213 -14.12 13.21 -3.29
CA ALA A 213 -15.52 13.29 -3.75
C ALA A 213 -15.97 14.73 -4.00
N ASP A 214 -15.60 15.68 -3.14
CA ASP A 214 -15.96 17.10 -3.24
C ASP A 214 -15.33 17.78 -4.48
N ASN A 215 -14.23 17.26 -4.97
CA ASN A 215 -13.53 17.75 -6.15
C ASN A 215 -14.00 17.08 -7.45
N MET A 216 -14.97 16.16 -7.39
CA MET A 216 -15.50 15.46 -8.57
C MET A 216 -16.72 16.18 -9.15
N THR A 217 -16.94 16.00 -10.48
CA THR A 217 -18.13 16.55 -11.15
C THR A 217 -19.40 15.76 -10.82
N LYS A 218 -19.30 14.45 -10.72
CA LYS A 218 -20.41 13.51 -10.43
C LYS A 218 -19.93 12.36 -9.52
N PRO A 219 -19.61 12.60 -8.24
CA PRO A 219 -18.96 11.63 -7.36
C PRO A 219 -19.74 10.32 -7.24
N LYS A 220 -21.06 10.39 -7.06
CA LYS A 220 -21.97 9.24 -6.93
C LYS A 220 -21.84 8.22 -8.09
N ARG A 221 -21.45 8.66 -9.28
CA ARG A 221 -21.28 7.82 -10.48
C ARG A 221 -19.81 7.54 -10.80
N GLN A 222 -18.96 8.55 -10.60
CA GLN A 222 -17.55 8.46 -10.95
C GLN A 222 -16.77 7.54 -10.01
N ILE A 223 -17.09 7.51 -8.72
CA ILE A 223 -16.43 6.65 -7.74
C ILE A 223 -16.59 5.15 -8.10
N PRO A 224 -17.81 4.60 -8.25
CA PRO A 224 -17.97 3.20 -8.64
C PRO A 224 -17.33 2.86 -9.98
N GLN A 225 -17.48 3.74 -10.98
CA GLN A 225 -16.87 3.54 -12.30
C GLN A 225 -15.34 3.52 -12.23
N ALA A 226 -14.74 4.42 -11.45
CA ALA A 226 -13.30 4.49 -11.29
C ALA A 226 -12.74 3.27 -10.54
N ILE A 227 -13.43 2.80 -9.51
CA ILE A 227 -13.04 1.60 -8.75
C ILE A 227 -13.05 0.37 -9.67
N VAL A 228 -14.12 0.15 -10.44
CA VAL A 228 -14.23 -1.01 -11.32
C VAL A 228 -13.23 -0.92 -12.48
N ALA A 229 -13.25 0.17 -13.24
CA ALA A 229 -12.37 0.34 -14.40
C ALA A 229 -10.89 0.42 -13.97
N GLY A 230 -10.59 1.17 -12.92
CA GLY A 230 -9.25 1.26 -12.35
C GLY A 230 -8.76 -0.07 -11.81
N GLY A 231 -9.60 -0.81 -11.09
CA GLY A 231 -9.26 -2.13 -10.55
C GLY A 231 -8.92 -3.15 -11.64
N ILE A 232 -9.73 -3.20 -12.71
CA ILE A 232 -9.44 -4.07 -13.87
C ILE A 232 -8.12 -3.66 -14.55
N ALA A 233 -7.93 -2.37 -14.79
CA ALA A 233 -6.71 -1.86 -15.40
C ALA A 233 -5.47 -2.20 -14.56
N ILE A 234 -5.54 -2.01 -13.26
CA ILE A 234 -4.47 -2.33 -12.31
C ILE A 234 -4.16 -3.83 -12.31
N ALA A 235 -5.19 -4.69 -12.26
CA ALA A 235 -4.99 -6.14 -12.30
C ALA A 235 -4.27 -6.60 -13.59
N VAL A 236 -4.66 -6.04 -14.74
CA VAL A 236 -4.01 -6.33 -16.03
C VAL A 236 -2.56 -5.84 -16.04
N ILE A 237 -2.29 -4.63 -15.54
CA ILE A 237 -0.95 -4.06 -15.46
C ILE A 237 -0.04 -4.90 -14.55
N TYR A 238 -0.55 -5.32 -13.39
CA TYR A 238 0.21 -6.20 -12.48
C TYR A 238 0.52 -7.56 -13.11
N LEU A 239 -0.47 -8.22 -13.70
CA LEU A 239 -0.28 -9.50 -14.38
C LEU A 239 0.77 -9.39 -15.48
N PHE A 240 0.76 -8.29 -16.24
CA PHE A 240 1.69 -8.07 -17.34
C PHE A 240 3.13 -7.77 -16.84
N SER A 241 3.29 -6.95 -15.79
CA SER A 241 4.61 -6.68 -15.21
C SER A 241 5.19 -7.91 -14.49
N ALA A 242 4.37 -8.62 -13.73
CA ALA A 242 4.77 -9.86 -13.07
C ALA A 242 5.15 -10.96 -14.08
N PHE A 243 4.42 -11.03 -15.21
CA PHE A 243 4.81 -11.86 -16.34
C PHE A 243 6.20 -11.49 -16.87
N GLY A 244 6.48 -10.18 -17.07
CA GLY A 244 7.75 -9.70 -17.57
C GLY A 244 8.94 -10.14 -16.72
N ILE A 245 8.81 -10.07 -15.40
CA ILE A 245 9.84 -10.53 -14.45
C ILE A 245 9.96 -12.06 -14.51
N GLY A 246 8.86 -12.80 -14.32
CA GLY A 246 8.85 -14.26 -14.25
C GLY A 246 9.19 -14.96 -15.57
N ALA A 247 9.05 -14.26 -16.70
CA ALA A 247 9.41 -14.79 -18.01
C ALA A 247 10.93 -14.84 -18.24
N ALA A 248 11.65 -13.90 -17.65
CA ALA A 248 13.09 -13.72 -17.87
C ALA A 248 13.96 -14.19 -16.72
N VAL A 249 13.47 -14.09 -15.48
CA VAL A 249 14.25 -14.41 -14.26
C VAL A 249 13.81 -15.74 -13.69
N PRO A 250 14.72 -16.72 -13.49
CA PRO A 250 14.41 -17.94 -12.73
C PRO A 250 13.89 -17.61 -11.33
N THR A 251 12.85 -18.31 -10.89
CA THR A 251 12.14 -18.03 -9.63
C THR A 251 13.04 -17.99 -8.41
N ASP A 252 14.04 -18.85 -8.35
CA ASP A 252 15.04 -18.96 -7.28
C ASP A 252 16.06 -17.80 -7.26
N ARG A 253 16.08 -16.96 -8.30
CA ARG A 253 16.99 -15.82 -8.45
C ARG A 253 16.28 -14.47 -8.39
N ILE A 254 14.97 -14.45 -8.23
CA ILE A 254 14.22 -13.21 -8.13
C ILE A 254 14.50 -12.55 -6.78
N ASN A 255 15.18 -11.40 -6.82
CA ASN A 255 15.36 -10.56 -5.64
C ASN A 255 14.08 -9.73 -5.39
N THR A 256 13.57 -9.77 -4.17
CA THR A 256 12.34 -9.07 -3.80
C THR A 256 12.47 -7.54 -3.85
N ASP A 257 13.70 -7.03 -3.69
CA ASP A 257 13.99 -5.61 -3.57
C ASP A 257 14.24 -4.97 -4.96
N THR A 258 14.99 -5.67 -5.81
CA THR A 258 15.52 -5.15 -7.09
C THR A 258 15.09 -5.96 -8.30
N GLY A 259 14.23 -6.96 -8.14
CA GLY A 259 13.89 -7.93 -9.18
C GLY A 259 13.41 -7.33 -10.51
N LEU A 260 12.81 -6.13 -10.49
CA LEU A 260 12.46 -5.41 -11.70
C LEU A 260 13.71 -4.97 -12.48
N ILE A 261 14.72 -4.41 -11.79
CA ILE A 261 15.98 -3.97 -12.41
C ILE A 261 16.79 -5.19 -12.85
N ASP A 262 16.80 -6.24 -12.02
CA ASP A 262 17.48 -7.50 -12.32
C ASP A 262 16.90 -8.16 -13.57
N ALA A 263 15.56 -8.13 -13.73
CA ALA A 263 14.90 -8.60 -14.94
C ALA A 263 15.36 -7.82 -16.18
N VAL A 264 15.38 -6.48 -16.11
CA VAL A 264 15.84 -5.65 -17.22
C VAL A 264 17.32 -5.88 -17.52
N SER A 265 18.16 -6.01 -16.50
CA SER A 265 19.59 -6.29 -16.64
C SER A 265 19.83 -7.64 -17.32
N LEU A 266 19.11 -8.66 -16.92
CA LEU A 266 19.21 -10.01 -17.46
C LEU A 266 18.71 -10.06 -18.91
N ILE A 267 17.57 -9.44 -19.20
CA ILE A 267 17.00 -9.38 -20.55
C ILE A 267 17.95 -8.66 -21.52
N THR A 268 18.57 -7.58 -21.07
CA THR A 268 19.45 -6.77 -21.90
C THR A 268 20.88 -7.32 -21.98
N GLY A 269 21.22 -8.33 -21.15
CA GLY A 269 22.59 -8.88 -21.03
C GLY A 269 23.59 -7.89 -20.45
N ARG A 270 23.13 -6.84 -19.77
CA ARG A 270 23.96 -5.75 -19.23
C ARG A 270 23.55 -5.44 -17.80
N THR A 271 24.49 -5.51 -16.88
CA THR A 271 24.29 -5.15 -15.47
C THR A 271 24.36 -3.64 -15.23
N GLY A 272 24.60 -2.84 -16.27
CA GLY A 272 24.67 -1.39 -16.25
C GLY A 272 24.47 -0.81 -17.65
N GLY A 273 24.59 0.51 -17.76
CA GLY A 273 24.41 1.26 -19.00
C GLY A 273 23.14 2.09 -19.01
N PHE A 274 22.95 2.85 -20.10
CA PHE A 274 21.91 3.86 -20.20
C PHE A 274 20.48 3.32 -19.92
N LEU A 275 20.14 2.16 -20.50
CA LEU A 275 18.79 1.61 -20.37
C LEU A 275 18.48 1.17 -18.93
N VAL A 276 19.41 0.47 -18.29
CA VAL A 276 19.25 0.02 -16.89
C VAL A 276 19.21 1.22 -15.95
N GLY A 277 20.09 2.20 -16.17
CA GLY A 277 20.09 3.46 -15.42
C GLY A 277 18.79 4.26 -15.60
N LEU A 278 18.26 4.32 -16.84
CA LEU A 278 16.97 4.96 -17.11
C LEU A 278 15.82 4.27 -16.37
N VAL A 279 15.77 2.93 -16.38
CA VAL A 279 14.74 2.18 -15.64
C VAL A 279 14.87 2.43 -14.14
N ALA A 280 16.08 2.43 -13.59
CA ALA A 280 16.32 2.76 -12.18
C ALA A 280 15.86 4.18 -11.83
N PHE A 281 16.12 5.16 -12.71
CA PHE A 281 15.65 6.55 -12.55
C PHE A 281 14.12 6.63 -12.58
N LEU A 282 13.48 6.02 -13.55
CA LEU A 282 12.02 5.99 -13.64
C LEU A 282 11.41 5.29 -12.43
N PHE A 283 12.03 4.22 -11.95
CA PHE A 283 11.60 3.53 -10.73
C PHE A 283 11.70 4.45 -9.51
N LEU A 284 12.80 5.18 -9.35
CA LEU A 284 12.96 6.16 -8.27
C LEU A 284 11.85 7.23 -8.29
N ILE A 285 11.48 7.75 -9.47
CA ILE A 285 10.35 8.67 -9.63
C ILE A 285 9.04 8.03 -9.12
N THR A 286 8.83 6.74 -9.40
CA THR A 286 7.60 6.07 -8.92
C THR A 286 7.56 5.93 -7.42
N LEU A 287 8.70 5.68 -6.75
CA LEU A 287 8.78 5.60 -5.29
C LEU A 287 8.41 6.94 -4.63
N PHE A 288 8.97 8.05 -5.12
CA PHE A 288 8.62 9.39 -4.63
C PHE A 288 7.14 9.70 -4.84
N GLY A 289 6.64 9.52 -6.06
CA GLY A 289 5.25 9.81 -6.38
C GLY A 289 4.26 8.96 -5.57
N ASN A 290 4.62 7.72 -5.30
CA ASN A 290 3.84 6.80 -4.47
C ASN A 290 3.74 7.31 -3.03
N MET A 291 4.88 7.61 -2.42
CA MET A 291 4.92 8.11 -1.05
C MET A 291 4.24 9.47 -0.90
N ILE A 292 4.42 10.38 -1.85
CA ILE A 292 3.74 11.69 -1.84
C ILE A 292 2.23 11.51 -1.92
N SER A 293 1.75 10.63 -2.80
CA SER A 293 0.32 10.35 -2.96
C SER A 293 -0.31 9.79 -1.68
N TRP A 294 0.31 8.78 -1.10
CA TRP A 294 -0.18 8.14 0.12
C TRP A 294 -0.07 9.02 1.35
N SER A 295 0.98 9.83 1.45
CA SER A 295 1.17 10.76 2.59
C SER A 295 -0.02 11.70 2.77
N MET A 296 -0.60 12.15 1.66
CA MET A 296 -1.73 13.08 1.69
C MET A 296 -2.99 12.44 2.29
N GLY A 297 -3.35 11.23 1.84
CA GLY A 297 -4.52 10.52 2.37
C GLY A 297 -4.36 10.09 3.82
N VAL A 298 -3.24 9.44 4.11
CA VAL A 298 -2.98 8.85 5.44
C VAL A 298 -2.83 9.92 6.52
N ASN A 299 -2.06 10.98 6.24
CA ASN A 299 -1.86 12.07 7.21
C ASN A 299 -3.15 12.87 7.44
N SER A 300 -3.98 13.07 6.41
CA SER A 300 -5.30 13.72 6.55
C SER A 300 -6.24 12.89 7.42
N THR A 301 -6.32 11.58 7.18
CA THR A 301 -7.13 10.67 8.01
C THR A 301 -6.67 10.66 9.47
N ALA A 302 -5.34 10.63 9.71
CA ALA A 302 -4.79 10.66 11.06
C ALA A 302 -5.07 11.99 11.77
N ALA A 303 -4.94 13.13 11.09
CA ALA A 303 -5.25 14.44 11.63
C ALA A 303 -6.75 14.57 11.95
N TYR A 304 -7.61 14.09 11.04
CA TYR A 304 -9.05 14.08 11.22
C TYR A 304 -9.48 13.23 12.43
N ALA A 305 -8.89 12.07 12.64
CA ALA A 305 -9.12 11.25 13.83
C ALA A 305 -8.58 11.91 15.11
N ALA A 306 -7.47 12.68 15.01
CA ALA A 306 -6.91 13.43 16.13
C ALA A 306 -7.80 14.60 16.55
N ASP A 307 -8.42 15.31 15.60
CA ASP A 307 -9.38 16.38 15.87
C ASP A 307 -10.59 15.86 16.65
N ARG A 308 -10.97 14.58 16.42
CA ARG A 308 -12.04 13.88 17.16
C ARG A 308 -11.59 13.23 18.48
N GLY A 309 -10.32 13.34 18.82
CA GLY A 309 -9.77 12.80 20.07
C GLY A 309 -9.40 11.32 20.04
N ASP A 310 -9.38 10.68 18.88
CA ASP A 310 -9.06 9.26 18.70
C ASP A 310 -7.59 8.99 18.36
N MET A 311 -6.83 10.04 18.05
CA MET A 311 -5.38 9.98 17.80
C MET A 311 -4.61 11.00 18.67
N PRO A 312 -3.29 10.90 18.85
CA PRO A 312 -2.50 11.86 19.61
C PRO A 312 -2.68 13.29 19.10
N ARG A 313 -2.67 14.28 20.01
CA ARG A 313 -2.85 15.70 19.65
C ARG A 313 -1.83 16.24 18.64
N ALA A 314 -0.61 15.70 18.66
CA ALA A 314 0.42 16.12 17.72
C ALA A 314 -0.04 15.99 16.26
N PHE A 315 -0.90 15.02 15.95
CA PHE A 315 -1.42 14.78 14.60
C PHE A 315 -2.39 15.86 14.12
N SER A 316 -3.08 16.56 15.02
CA SER A 316 -4.01 17.65 14.67
C SER A 316 -3.28 18.97 14.34
N LEU A 317 -1.96 19.04 14.53
CA LEU A 317 -1.20 20.24 14.20
C LEU A 317 -1.23 20.50 12.69
N ARG A 318 -1.72 21.68 12.31
CA ARG A 318 -1.85 22.10 10.91
C ARG A 318 -0.96 23.31 10.63
N TRP A 319 -0.49 23.40 9.39
CA TRP A 319 0.26 24.57 8.95
C TRP A 319 -0.71 25.76 8.76
N GLU A 320 -0.49 26.86 9.45
CA GLU A 320 -1.37 28.02 9.42
C GLU A 320 -1.59 28.61 8.02
N LYS A 321 -0.60 28.50 7.12
CA LYS A 321 -0.66 29.05 5.77
C LYS A 321 -1.64 28.32 4.83
N ASN A 322 -1.79 27.00 4.98
CA ASN A 322 -2.49 26.17 4.01
C ASN A 322 -3.36 25.06 4.62
N GLY A 323 -3.38 24.93 5.95
CA GLY A 323 -4.18 23.94 6.65
C GLY A 323 -3.68 22.48 6.56
N MET A 324 -2.50 22.23 5.94
CA MET A 324 -1.96 20.89 5.79
C MET A 324 -1.57 20.25 7.13
N PRO A 325 -1.80 18.93 7.33
CA PRO A 325 -1.59 18.24 8.60
C PRO A 325 -0.10 17.96 8.85
N ILE A 326 0.68 19.01 9.14
CA ILE A 326 2.13 18.91 9.35
C ILE A 326 2.50 18.04 10.55
N GLY A 327 1.66 17.98 11.58
CA GLY A 327 1.93 17.15 12.75
C GLY A 327 1.95 15.66 12.42
N ALA A 328 0.98 15.19 11.64
CA ALA A 328 0.95 13.82 11.16
C ALA A 328 2.13 13.53 10.23
N ALA A 329 2.44 14.44 9.30
CA ALA A 329 3.55 14.30 8.36
C ALA A 329 4.91 14.25 9.07
N LEU A 330 5.18 15.18 10.00
CA LEU A 330 6.41 15.17 10.80
C LEU A 330 6.56 13.89 11.62
N THR A 331 5.49 13.44 12.26
CA THR A 331 5.52 12.20 13.03
C THR A 331 5.82 11.00 12.13
N SER A 332 5.27 10.98 10.91
CA SER A 332 5.58 9.93 9.91
C SER A 332 7.07 9.94 9.54
N GLY A 333 7.65 11.12 9.26
CA GLY A 333 9.07 11.25 8.94
C GLY A 333 9.98 10.82 10.10
N ILE A 334 9.64 11.20 11.33
CA ILE A 334 10.40 10.80 12.53
C ILE A 334 10.34 9.29 12.72
N VAL A 335 9.14 8.68 12.66
CA VAL A 335 8.97 7.22 12.84
C VAL A 335 9.71 6.46 11.74
N ALA A 336 9.59 6.87 10.47
CA ALA A 336 10.32 6.24 9.38
C ALA A 336 11.84 6.34 9.57
N SER A 337 12.36 7.49 10.03
CA SER A 337 13.78 7.66 10.33
C SER A 337 14.24 6.73 11.46
N VAL A 338 13.43 6.59 12.52
CA VAL A 338 13.72 5.65 13.63
C VAL A 338 13.73 4.20 13.13
N VAL A 339 12.81 3.84 12.24
CA VAL A 339 12.76 2.49 11.64
C VAL A 339 13.99 2.22 10.76
N CYS A 340 14.43 3.17 9.93
CA CYS A 340 15.66 3.02 9.15
C CYS A 340 16.89 2.90 10.05
N LEU A 341 16.99 3.70 11.12
CA LEU A 341 18.09 3.57 12.09
C LEU A 341 18.08 2.21 12.82
N ALA A 342 16.89 1.69 13.16
CA ALA A 342 16.75 0.33 13.69
C ALA A 342 17.16 -0.73 12.67
N GLY A 343 16.98 -0.47 11.37
CA GLY A 343 17.45 -1.32 10.27
C GLY A 343 18.96 -1.56 10.30
N VAL A 344 19.75 -0.53 10.60
CA VAL A 344 21.21 -0.66 10.75
C VAL A 344 21.58 -1.67 11.85
N LEU A 345 20.81 -1.69 12.94
CA LEU A 345 20.99 -2.68 13.99
C LEU A 345 20.55 -4.08 13.52
N MET A 346 19.50 -4.16 12.73
CA MET A 346 19.03 -5.42 12.16
C MET A 346 20.06 -6.05 11.20
N GLU A 347 20.75 -5.26 10.38
CA GLU A 347 21.82 -5.76 9.50
C GLU A 347 22.97 -6.40 10.29
N VAL A 348 23.25 -5.91 11.51
CA VAL A 348 24.26 -6.50 12.38
C VAL A 348 23.76 -7.79 13.04
N LEU A 349 22.48 -7.84 13.45
CA LEU A 349 21.90 -8.96 14.21
C LEU A 349 21.39 -10.10 13.31
N ALA A 350 20.93 -9.77 12.11
CA ALA A 350 20.36 -10.71 11.14
C ALA A 350 20.77 -10.34 9.70
N PRO A 351 22.04 -10.49 9.33
CA PRO A 351 22.59 -10.02 8.04
C PRO A 351 21.98 -10.72 6.82
N GLU A 352 21.33 -11.85 7.00
CA GLU A 352 20.70 -12.61 5.92
C GLU A 352 19.25 -12.14 5.63
N SER A 353 18.68 -11.26 6.47
CA SER A 353 17.32 -10.76 6.26
C SER A 353 17.30 -9.56 5.32
N SER A 354 16.35 -9.54 4.37
CA SER A 354 16.09 -8.34 3.57
C SER A 354 15.41 -7.27 4.42
N LEU A 355 16.05 -6.11 4.59
CA LEU A 355 15.45 -4.96 5.29
C LEU A 355 14.21 -4.44 4.56
N PHE A 356 14.26 -4.37 3.22
CA PHE A 356 13.10 -4.00 2.42
C PHE A 356 11.92 -4.89 2.76
N TRP A 357 12.11 -6.23 2.68
CA TRP A 357 11.02 -7.17 2.94
C TRP A 357 10.50 -7.07 4.38
N SER A 358 11.39 -6.96 5.36
CA SER A 358 11.00 -6.85 6.77
C SER A 358 10.12 -5.64 7.05
N PHE A 359 10.50 -4.46 6.55
CA PHE A 359 9.71 -3.23 6.71
C PHE A 359 8.45 -3.25 5.85
N PHE A 360 8.54 -3.79 4.64
CA PHE A 360 7.39 -3.91 3.75
C PHE A 360 6.35 -4.89 4.29
N ALA A 361 6.76 -6.05 4.80
CA ALA A 361 5.85 -7.00 5.42
C ALA A 361 5.19 -6.44 6.69
N LEU A 362 5.94 -5.70 7.50
CA LEU A 362 5.40 -5.02 8.67
C LEU A 362 4.34 -3.97 8.29
N ASN A 363 4.60 -3.17 7.24
CA ASN A 363 3.61 -2.29 6.66
C ASN A 363 2.36 -3.07 6.20
N LEU A 364 2.54 -4.18 5.46
CA LEU A 364 1.43 -5.01 4.99
C LEU A 364 0.54 -5.46 6.15
N VAL A 365 1.12 -5.97 7.24
CA VAL A 365 0.38 -6.41 8.42
C VAL A 365 -0.44 -5.26 9.00
N MET A 366 0.17 -4.08 9.19
CA MET A 366 -0.54 -2.92 9.76
C MET A 366 -1.65 -2.43 8.84
N LEU A 367 -1.39 -2.32 7.54
CA LEU A 367 -2.40 -1.91 6.58
C LEU A 367 -3.58 -2.89 6.55
N LEU A 368 -3.32 -4.19 6.44
CA LEU A 368 -4.37 -5.21 6.41
C LEU A 368 -5.20 -5.22 7.69
N LEU A 369 -4.58 -5.02 8.86
CA LEU A 369 -5.31 -4.89 10.14
C LEU A 369 -6.29 -3.71 10.13
N SER A 370 -5.98 -2.61 9.43
CA SER A 370 -6.89 -1.47 9.34
C SER A 370 -8.15 -1.77 8.51
N TYR A 371 -8.08 -2.70 7.57
CA TYR A 371 -9.21 -3.07 6.69
C TYR A 371 -10.14 -4.13 7.29
N ILE A 372 -9.65 -5.01 8.17
CA ILE A 372 -10.47 -6.08 8.76
C ILE A 372 -11.78 -5.55 9.36
N PRO A 373 -11.81 -4.46 10.16
CA PRO A 373 -13.05 -3.95 10.74
C PRO A 373 -14.02 -3.33 9.74
N VAL A 374 -13.57 -2.98 8.53
CA VAL A 374 -14.43 -2.37 7.49
C VAL A 374 -15.51 -3.36 7.02
N PHE A 375 -15.16 -4.63 6.89
CA PHE A 375 -16.09 -5.65 6.40
C PHE A 375 -17.30 -5.86 7.32
N PRO A 376 -17.13 -6.09 8.63
CA PRO A 376 -18.29 -6.16 9.53
C PRO A 376 -18.96 -4.80 9.72
N ALA A 377 -18.24 -3.67 9.63
CA ALA A 377 -18.83 -2.33 9.67
C ALA A 377 -19.83 -2.11 8.53
N PHE A 378 -19.49 -2.54 7.30
CA PHE A 378 -20.39 -2.50 6.16
C PHE A 378 -21.72 -3.22 6.43
N LEU A 379 -21.66 -4.44 6.97
CA LEU A 379 -22.87 -5.21 7.30
C LEU A 379 -23.67 -4.57 8.43
N ARG A 380 -22.98 -3.99 9.43
CA ARG A 380 -23.62 -3.32 10.54
C ARG A 380 -24.33 -2.04 10.09
N LEU A 381 -23.68 -1.19 9.29
CA LEU A 381 -24.28 0.04 8.77
C LEU A 381 -25.51 -0.20 7.89
N ARG A 382 -25.57 -1.31 7.19
CA ARG A 382 -26.79 -1.73 6.45
C ARG A 382 -27.98 -2.06 7.38
N LYS A 383 -27.69 -2.51 8.61
CA LYS A 383 -28.73 -2.86 9.60
C LYS A 383 -29.11 -1.67 10.47
N THR A 384 -28.14 -0.86 10.89
CA THR A 384 -28.35 0.25 11.83
C THR A 384 -28.80 1.54 11.17
N ASP A 385 -28.51 1.71 9.87
CA ASP A 385 -28.85 2.89 9.09
C ASP A 385 -29.51 2.48 7.73
N PRO A 386 -30.67 1.78 7.77
CA PRO A 386 -31.29 1.22 6.57
C PRO A 386 -31.88 2.28 5.65
N GLU A 387 -32.36 3.39 6.20
CA GLU A 387 -33.05 4.48 5.48
C GLU A 387 -32.09 5.45 4.78
N ARG A 388 -30.81 5.38 5.08
CA ARG A 388 -29.82 6.26 4.46
C ARG A 388 -29.73 6.01 2.96
N GLU A 389 -29.82 7.10 2.18
CA GLU A 389 -29.66 7.03 0.72
C GLU A 389 -28.30 6.45 0.37
N ARG A 390 -28.32 5.38 -0.43
CA ARG A 390 -27.12 4.70 -0.97
C ARG A 390 -27.05 4.92 -2.48
N PRO A 391 -26.28 5.92 -2.95
CA PRO A 391 -26.16 6.21 -4.38
C PRO A 391 -25.64 5.04 -5.19
N PHE A 392 -24.74 4.26 -4.61
CA PHE A 392 -24.37 2.92 -5.08
C PHE A 392 -24.71 1.92 -3.98
N ARG A 393 -25.43 0.87 -4.34
CA ARG A 393 -25.78 -0.21 -3.43
C ARG A 393 -25.30 -1.53 -4.04
N VAL A 394 -24.54 -2.31 -3.26
CA VAL A 394 -24.10 -3.65 -3.66
C VAL A 394 -25.33 -4.48 -4.01
N PRO A 395 -25.38 -5.07 -5.24
CA PRO A 395 -26.52 -5.84 -5.70
C PRO A 395 -26.71 -7.11 -4.90
N GLY A 396 -27.95 -7.64 -4.92
CA GLY A 396 -28.34 -8.85 -4.20
C GLY A 396 -28.89 -8.58 -2.80
N GLY A 397 -29.30 -9.65 -2.14
CA GLY A 397 -29.90 -9.60 -0.81
C GLY A 397 -28.86 -9.63 0.31
N GLN A 398 -29.35 -9.80 1.55
CA GLN A 398 -28.50 -9.84 2.75
C GLN A 398 -27.47 -10.98 2.73
N LYS A 399 -27.80 -12.14 2.15
CA LYS A 399 -26.87 -13.27 2.00
C LYS A 399 -25.71 -12.93 1.09
N THR A 400 -25.97 -12.26 -0.05
CA THR A 400 -24.93 -11.80 -0.98
C THR A 400 -24.03 -10.76 -0.33
N ALA A 401 -24.61 -9.79 0.39
CA ALA A 401 -23.82 -8.79 1.12
C ALA A 401 -22.93 -9.43 2.20
N ALA A 402 -23.43 -10.45 2.91
CA ALA A 402 -22.64 -11.19 3.89
C ALA A 402 -21.46 -11.93 3.23
N TRP A 403 -21.71 -12.61 2.10
CA TRP A 403 -20.64 -13.29 1.36
C TRP A 403 -19.56 -12.29 0.87
N ILE A 404 -19.99 -11.17 0.27
CA ILE A 404 -19.12 -10.10 -0.21
C ILE A 404 -18.28 -9.49 0.92
N ALA A 405 -18.78 -9.47 2.17
CA ALA A 405 -18.04 -8.98 3.31
C ALA A 405 -17.13 -10.04 3.93
N TYR A 406 -17.63 -11.25 4.17
CA TYR A 406 -16.86 -12.24 4.93
C TYR A 406 -15.75 -12.90 4.12
N VAL A 407 -15.91 -13.09 2.80
CA VAL A 407 -14.86 -13.73 1.98
C VAL A 407 -13.57 -12.88 1.97
N PRO A 408 -13.59 -11.59 1.57
CA PRO A 408 -12.36 -10.78 1.62
C PRO A 408 -11.84 -10.57 3.05
N MET A 409 -12.72 -10.53 4.06
CA MET A 409 -12.30 -10.47 5.46
C MET A 409 -11.46 -11.67 5.86
N VAL A 410 -11.93 -12.89 5.56
CA VAL A 410 -11.19 -14.13 5.86
C VAL A 410 -9.87 -14.17 5.11
N LEU A 411 -9.86 -13.80 3.82
CA LEU A 411 -8.63 -13.73 3.04
C LEU A 411 -7.63 -12.73 3.64
N THR A 412 -8.11 -11.58 4.14
CA THR A 412 -7.27 -10.58 4.81
C THR A 412 -6.68 -11.13 6.12
N ILE A 413 -7.50 -11.79 6.95
CA ILE A 413 -7.05 -12.40 8.21
C ILE A 413 -6.00 -13.47 7.94
N LEU A 414 -6.25 -14.36 6.97
CA LEU A 414 -5.28 -15.39 6.58
C LEU A 414 -3.97 -14.78 6.06
N SER A 415 -4.05 -13.69 5.29
CA SER A 415 -2.88 -13.00 4.79
C SER A 415 -2.05 -12.35 5.89
N VAL A 416 -2.70 -11.73 6.89
CA VAL A 416 -2.01 -11.23 8.09
C VAL A 416 -1.31 -12.38 8.82
N PHE A 417 -2.00 -13.50 9.00
CA PHE A 417 -1.44 -14.68 9.67
C PHE A 417 -0.20 -15.19 8.93
N PHE A 418 -0.28 -15.45 7.64
CA PHE A 418 0.84 -15.98 6.84
C PHE A 418 2.00 -15.01 6.68
N THR A 419 1.77 -13.70 6.82
CA THR A 419 2.83 -12.68 6.74
C THR A 419 3.52 -12.46 8.08
N ALA A 420 2.77 -12.52 9.19
CA ALA A 420 3.29 -12.18 10.50
C ALA A 420 3.80 -13.39 11.32
N ILE A 421 3.32 -14.61 11.02
CA ILE A 421 3.58 -15.79 11.85
C ILE A 421 4.42 -16.81 11.08
N PRO A 422 5.59 -17.20 11.60
CA PRO A 422 6.42 -18.23 10.98
C PRO A 422 5.69 -19.58 10.99
N LEU A 423 5.67 -20.25 9.83
CA LEU A 423 5.07 -21.59 9.70
C LEU A 423 6.09 -22.71 9.92
N SER A 424 7.38 -22.37 10.02
CA SER A 424 8.48 -23.25 10.36
C SER A 424 9.32 -22.61 11.47
N PHE A 425 9.95 -23.44 12.28
CA PHE A 425 10.80 -23.00 13.40
C PHE A 425 12.29 -23.23 13.12
N ASP A 426 12.67 -23.40 11.85
CA ASP A 426 14.07 -23.39 11.46
C ASP A 426 14.68 -21.98 11.61
N ARG A 427 16.01 -21.93 11.76
CA ARG A 427 16.73 -20.69 12.07
C ARG A 427 16.54 -19.62 11.00
N GLU A 428 16.50 -19.99 9.74
CA GLU A 428 16.38 -19.08 8.59
C GLU A 428 14.98 -18.43 8.57
N THR A 429 13.92 -19.26 8.69
CA THR A 429 12.54 -18.78 8.78
C THR A 429 12.33 -17.88 10.00
N LEU A 430 12.86 -18.27 11.18
CA LEU A 430 12.74 -17.44 12.37
C LEU A 430 13.47 -16.10 12.21
N ALA A 431 14.68 -16.07 11.65
CA ALA A 431 15.42 -14.84 11.42
C ALA A 431 14.66 -13.87 10.50
N SER A 432 13.94 -14.38 9.50
CA SER A 432 13.15 -13.57 8.58
C SER A 432 11.82 -13.09 9.18
N PHE A 433 11.14 -13.89 9.98
CA PHE A 433 9.80 -13.59 10.50
C PHE A 433 9.79 -12.88 11.86
N LEU A 434 10.77 -13.14 12.75
CA LEU A 434 10.79 -12.53 14.08
C LEU A 434 10.72 -10.99 14.06
N PRO A 435 11.46 -10.29 13.20
CA PRO A 435 11.35 -8.83 13.09
C PRO A 435 9.93 -8.37 12.75
N ILE A 436 9.26 -9.08 11.85
CA ILE A 436 7.89 -8.77 11.42
C ILE A 436 6.90 -9.05 12.55
N THR A 437 7.00 -10.21 13.20
CA THR A 437 6.12 -10.59 14.31
C THR A 437 6.25 -9.63 15.50
N ILE A 438 7.50 -9.40 15.95
CA ILE A 438 7.77 -8.52 17.09
C ILE A 438 7.39 -7.08 16.75
N GLY A 439 7.76 -6.59 15.58
CA GLY A 439 7.40 -5.25 15.13
C GLY A 439 5.90 -5.04 15.04
N SER A 440 5.15 -6.04 14.57
CA SER A 440 3.68 -5.99 14.51
C SER A 440 3.07 -5.93 15.92
N ILE A 441 3.54 -6.76 16.84
CA ILE A 441 3.08 -6.74 18.24
C ILE A 441 3.39 -5.39 18.88
N LEU A 442 4.59 -4.86 18.71
CA LEU A 442 4.99 -3.56 19.24
C LEU A 442 4.11 -2.44 18.68
N ALA A 443 3.85 -2.42 17.38
CA ALA A 443 3.01 -1.40 16.75
C ALA A 443 1.56 -1.46 17.29
N VAL A 444 1.00 -2.67 17.49
CA VAL A 444 -0.33 -2.86 18.09
C VAL A 444 -0.35 -2.39 19.55
N VAL A 445 0.63 -2.79 20.35
CA VAL A 445 0.71 -2.42 21.78
C VAL A 445 0.88 -0.92 21.96
N ILE A 446 1.76 -0.29 21.19
CA ILE A 446 1.94 1.17 21.22
C ILE A 446 0.60 1.87 20.87
N GLY A 447 -0.10 1.40 19.84
CA GLY A 447 -1.41 1.93 19.46
C GLY A 447 -2.44 1.83 20.58
N GLU A 448 -2.55 0.67 21.22
CA GLU A 448 -3.49 0.47 22.34
C GLU A 448 -3.15 1.37 23.55
N ILE A 449 -1.86 1.54 23.86
CA ILE A 449 -1.42 2.46 24.93
C ILE A 449 -1.83 3.90 24.60
N LEU A 450 -1.54 4.38 23.40
CA LEU A 450 -1.86 5.75 22.98
C LEU A 450 -3.37 6.01 22.99
N ILE A 451 -4.18 5.06 22.50
CA ILE A 451 -5.64 5.15 22.49
C ILE A 451 -6.19 5.21 23.92
N ARG A 452 -5.70 4.37 24.85
CA ARG A 452 -6.14 4.37 26.24
C ARG A 452 -5.75 5.64 26.98
N LEU A 453 -4.51 6.13 26.81
CA LEU A 453 -4.04 7.38 27.41
C LEU A 453 -4.88 8.57 26.96
N ARG A 454 -5.35 8.55 25.72
CA ARG A 454 -6.20 9.61 25.17
C ARG A 454 -7.61 9.55 25.75
N ALA A 455 -8.22 8.35 25.86
CA ALA A 455 -9.55 8.16 26.42
C ALA A 455 -9.60 8.60 27.89
N GLY A 456 -8.59 8.28 28.71
CA GLY A 456 -8.50 8.69 30.11
C GLY A 456 -8.46 10.22 30.30
N ARG A 457 -7.77 10.95 29.39
CA ARG A 457 -7.72 12.41 29.44
C ARG A 457 -9.02 13.11 28.99
N ALA A 458 -9.82 12.49 28.15
CA ALA A 458 -11.14 12.99 27.76
C ALA A 458 -12.13 12.87 28.93
N SER A 459 -12.15 11.73 29.61
CA SER A 459 -13.01 11.50 30.78
C SER A 459 -12.66 12.39 31.97
N ALA A 460 -11.38 12.68 32.21
CA ALA A 460 -10.95 13.59 33.28
C ALA A 460 -11.37 15.07 33.06
N LYS A 461 -11.57 15.48 31.80
CA LYS A 461 -12.03 16.84 31.47
C LYS A 461 -13.56 17.03 31.54
N GLU A 462 -14.32 15.95 31.53
CA GLU A 462 -15.78 15.98 31.70
C GLU A 462 -16.18 15.95 33.19
N THR A 463 -15.24 15.68 34.07
CA THR A 463 -15.44 15.62 35.55
C THR A 463 -14.93 16.86 36.28
N ASP A 464 -14.20 17.77 35.63
CA ASP A 464 -13.83 19.09 36.09
C ASP A 464 -14.74 20.17 35.45
#